data_946f825e3001a4ad7e4d9d33f1f5db38
#
_entry.id   946f825e3001a4ad7e4d9d33f1f5db38
#
_cell.length_a   1.000
_cell.length_b   1.000
_cell.length_c   1.000
_cell.angle_alpha   90.00
_cell.angle_beta   90.00
_cell.angle_gamma   90.00
#
_symmetry.space_group_name_H-M   'P 1'
#
loop_
_entity.id
_entity.type
_entity.pdbx_description
1 polymer ?
#
loop_
_entity_poly.entity_id
_entity_poly.type
_entity_poly.pdbx_seq_one_letter_code
_entity_poly.pdbx_strand_id
1 'polypeptide(L)'
;MTSSRGLGDVYKRQVRRNAKKLGMPFTTKLKPDPIKQNLMTGTISKQQPYIFDICHLGQMAHIKGVGIEFAYEVSSLIFGGTKNWNHDDHLSKAAENVALDLHSLRASTKEQETEIIKQIEQNQVDQLNAGHHGVPLTVFEEKFFFGQDRFDDVVKLLKENGLQQKNK
;
A
#
# COMPACT_ATOMS: atom_id res chain seq x y z
N MET A 1 -21.84 -12.61 -21.09
CA MET A 1 -21.63 -11.84 -19.84
C MET A 1 -20.76 -12.68 -18.92
N THR A 2 -19.45 -12.47 -18.93
CA THR A 2 -18.51 -13.11 -17.99
C THR A 2 -18.69 -12.47 -16.62
N SER A 3 -19.16 -13.25 -15.68
CA SER A 3 -19.43 -12.84 -14.29
C SER A 3 -18.20 -12.14 -13.69
N SER A 4 -18.38 -10.98 -13.10
CA SER A 4 -17.35 -10.21 -12.38
C SER A 4 -16.64 -11.03 -11.28
N ARG A 5 -17.26 -12.09 -10.78
CA ARG A 5 -16.66 -13.06 -9.85
C ARG A 5 -15.50 -13.85 -10.47
N GLY A 6 -15.53 -14.14 -11.78
CA GLY A 6 -14.46 -14.89 -12.44
C GLY A 6 -13.15 -14.12 -12.57
N LEU A 7 -13.21 -12.81 -12.83
CA LEU A 7 -12.03 -11.96 -12.96
C LEU A 7 -11.29 -11.80 -11.61
N GLY A 8 -12.03 -11.62 -10.50
CA GLY A 8 -11.43 -11.55 -9.17
C GLY A 8 -10.70 -12.83 -8.76
N ASP A 9 -11.21 -14.00 -9.15
CA ASP A 9 -10.57 -15.28 -8.83
C ASP A 9 -9.32 -15.55 -9.69
N VAL A 10 -9.33 -15.09 -10.94
CA VAL A 10 -8.14 -15.16 -11.83
C VAL A 10 -7.02 -14.29 -11.25
N TYR A 11 -7.34 -13.06 -10.86
CA TYR A 11 -6.37 -12.14 -10.26
C TYR A 11 -5.76 -12.70 -8.97
N LYS A 12 -6.59 -13.19 -8.04
CA LYS A 12 -6.12 -13.82 -6.79
C LYS A 12 -5.19 -15.02 -7.03
N ARG A 13 -5.48 -15.83 -8.06
CA ARG A 13 -4.61 -16.96 -8.45
C ARG A 13 -3.28 -16.48 -9.02
N GLN A 14 -3.29 -15.42 -9.81
CA GLN A 14 -2.07 -14.84 -10.37
C GLN A 14 -1.17 -14.28 -9.27
N VAL A 15 -1.72 -13.50 -8.33
CA VAL A 15 -0.96 -12.94 -7.19
C VAL A 15 -0.34 -14.06 -6.35
N ARG A 16 -1.09 -15.13 -6.03
CA ARG A 16 -0.55 -16.30 -5.30
C ARG A 16 0.59 -16.98 -6.05
N ARG A 17 0.47 -17.12 -7.37
CA ARG A 17 1.54 -17.71 -8.21
C ARG A 17 2.79 -16.86 -8.18
N ASN A 18 2.65 -15.55 -8.30
CA ASN A 18 3.77 -14.61 -8.26
C ASN A 18 4.44 -14.60 -6.90
N ALA A 19 3.68 -14.52 -5.80
CA ALA A 19 4.20 -14.61 -4.45
C ALA A 19 5.02 -15.88 -4.23
N LYS A 20 4.48 -17.04 -4.68
CA LYS A 20 5.20 -18.32 -4.61
C LYS A 20 6.52 -18.31 -5.41
N LYS A 21 6.52 -17.73 -6.60
CA LYS A 21 7.73 -17.61 -7.43
C LYS A 21 8.81 -16.74 -6.77
N LEU A 22 8.37 -15.71 -6.03
CA LEU A 22 9.25 -14.77 -5.34
C LEU A 22 9.62 -15.23 -3.92
N GLY A 23 9.14 -16.41 -3.47
CA GLY A 23 9.35 -16.88 -2.10
C GLY A 23 8.65 -16.05 -1.02
N MET A 24 7.67 -15.23 -1.39
CA MET A 24 6.96 -14.33 -0.47
C MET A 24 5.78 -15.04 0.18
N PRO A 25 5.63 -14.97 1.53
CA PRO A 25 4.41 -15.39 2.19
C PRO A 25 3.21 -14.59 1.66
N PHE A 26 2.10 -15.27 1.36
CA PHE A 26 0.89 -14.59 0.88
C PHE A 26 -0.38 -15.30 1.31
N THR A 27 -1.34 -14.55 1.85
CA THR A 27 -2.68 -15.01 2.17
C THR A 27 -3.74 -14.01 1.76
N THR A 28 -4.94 -14.51 1.49
CA THR A 28 -6.16 -13.69 1.34
C THR A 28 -7.07 -13.78 2.56
N LYS A 29 -6.65 -14.52 3.61
CA LYS A 29 -7.38 -14.65 4.87
C LYS A 29 -6.81 -13.68 5.89
N LEU A 30 -7.08 -12.40 5.69
CA LEU A 30 -6.58 -11.31 6.53
C LEU A 30 -7.32 -11.27 7.87
N LYS A 31 -6.58 -11.08 8.98
CA LYS A 31 -7.15 -11.07 10.34
C LYS A 31 -6.46 -10.03 11.22
N PRO A 32 -7.11 -8.89 11.48
CA PRO A 32 -8.37 -8.44 10.88
C PRO A 32 -8.24 -8.09 9.40
N ASP A 33 -9.37 -8.03 8.67
CA ASP A 33 -9.38 -7.43 7.34
C ASP A 33 -9.11 -5.92 7.51
N PRO A 34 -8.14 -5.34 6.80
CA PRO A 34 -7.85 -3.92 6.90
C PRO A 34 -9.02 -3.04 6.46
N ILE A 35 -9.88 -3.56 5.59
CA ILE A 35 -11.09 -2.86 5.12
C ILE A 35 -12.32 -3.50 5.76
N LYS A 36 -13.03 -2.74 6.58
CA LYS A 36 -14.30 -3.17 7.14
C LYS A 36 -15.41 -3.05 6.11
N GLN A 37 -15.99 -4.19 5.74
CA GLN A 37 -17.08 -4.27 4.75
C GLN A 37 -18.14 -5.28 5.19
N ASN A 38 -19.36 -5.09 4.70
CA ASN A 38 -20.41 -6.06 4.86
C ASN A 38 -20.15 -7.24 3.90
N LEU A 39 -19.93 -8.43 4.45
CA LEU A 39 -19.59 -9.63 3.66
C LEU A 39 -20.71 -10.11 2.73
N MET A 40 -21.98 -9.78 3.03
CA MET A 40 -23.13 -10.17 2.20
C MET A 40 -23.39 -9.20 1.05
N THR A 41 -23.30 -7.90 1.32
CA THR A 41 -23.64 -6.85 0.33
C THR A 41 -22.40 -6.27 -0.36
N GLY A 42 -21.20 -6.49 0.17
CA GLY A 42 -19.97 -5.86 -0.30
C GLY A 42 -19.88 -4.35 0.02
N THR A 43 -20.84 -3.83 0.80
CA THR A 43 -20.86 -2.40 1.14
C THR A 43 -19.73 -2.07 2.10
N ILE A 44 -18.91 -1.09 1.74
CA ILE A 44 -17.81 -0.62 2.58
C ILE A 44 -18.37 0.21 3.74
N SER A 45 -17.94 -0.09 4.97
CA SER A 45 -18.33 0.68 6.15
C SER A 45 -17.75 2.09 6.08
N LYS A 46 -18.53 3.09 6.54
CA LYS A 46 -18.00 4.45 6.71
C LYS A 46 -16.94 4.53 7.81
N GLN A 47 -17.02 3.66 8.80
CA GLN A 47 -16.02 3.54 9.87
C GLN A 47 -14.96 2.50 9.45
N GLN A 48 -13.74 2.95 9.28
CA GLN A 48 -12.58 2.16 8.85
C GLN A 48 -11.46 2.28 9.90
N PRO A 49 -11.53 1.51 11.01
CA PRO A 49 -10.62 1.70 12.14
C PRO A 49 -9.17 1.32 11.82
N TYR A 50 -8.94 0.51 10.80
CA TYR A 50 -7.61 0.00 10.50
C TYR A 50 -6.96 0.68 9.29
N ILE A 51 -7.66 0.76 8.16
CA ILE A 51 -7.06 1.28 6.93
C ILE A 51 -6.68 2.75 7.04
N PHE A 52 -7.49 3.57 7.73
CA PHE A 52 -7.16 4.97 7.91
C PHE A 52 -5.94 5.15 8.83
N ASP A 53 -5.85 4.39 9.93
CA ASP A 53 -4.69 4.44 10.83
C ASP A 53 -3.40 4.14 10.06
N ILE A 54 -3.33 3.01 9.33
CA ILE A 54 -2.12 2.65 8.58
C ILE A 54 -1.83 3.59 7.41
N CYS A 55 -2.85 4.18 6.76
CA CYS A 55 -2.64 5.18 5.72
C CYS A 55 -2.04 6.48 6.28
N HIS A 56 -2.53 6.94 7.44
CA HIS A 56 -1.99 8.11 8.11
C HIS A 56 -0.55 7.89 8.57
N LEU A 57 -0.26 6.72 9.18
CA LEU A 57 1.10 6.34 9.56
C LEU A 57 2.02 6.24 8.33
N GLY A 58 1.52 5.66 7.25
CA GLY A 58 2.26 5.55 5.99
C GLY A 58 2.59 6.91 5.37
N GLN A 59 1.65 7.86 5.40
CA GLN A 59 1.89 9.22 4.92
C GLN A 59 2.91 9.95 5.82
N MET A 60 2.85 9.76 7.13
CA MET A 60 3.87 10.32 8.03
C MET A 60 5.24 9.68 7.81
N ALA A 61 5.30 8.36 7.59
CA ALA A 61 6.54 7.68 7.22
C ALA A 61 7.11 8.19 5.89
N HIS A 62 6.24 8.55 4.93
CA HIS A 62 6.63 9.19 3.68
C HIS A 62 7.26 10.58 3.93
N ILE A 63 6.66 11.41 4.78
CA ILE A 63 7.22 12.71 5.19
C ILE A 63 8.61 12.53 5.83
N LYS A 64 8.82 11.42 6.55
CA LYS A 64 10.12 11.07 7.15
C LYS A 64 11.10 10.39 6.16
N GLY A 65 10.72 10.21 4.89
CA GLY A 65 11.58 9.71 3.81
C GLY A 65 11.66 8.18 3.69
N VAL A 66 10.83 7.42 4.42
CA VAL A 66 10.83 5.94 4.43
C VAL A 66 9.43 5.35 4.16
N GLY A 67 8.60 6.07 3.40
CA GLY A 67 7.21 5.68 3.17
C GLY A 67 7.04 4.36 2.43
N ILE A 68 7.85 4.10 1.42
CA ILE A 68 7.78 2.86 0.62
C ILE A 68 8.24 1.66 1.46
N GLU A 69 9.32 1.81 2.20
CA GLU A 69 9.87 0.79 3.09
C GLU A 69 8.86 0.45 4.19
N PHE A 70 8.24 1.46 4.81
CA PHE A 70 7.20 1.25 5.81
C PHE A 70 5.96 0.56 5.22
N ALA A 71 5.51 0.98 4.03
CA ALA A 71 4.39 0.34 3.34
C ALA A 71 4.69 -1.13 3.01
N TYR A 72 5.93 -1.46 2.64
CA TYR A 72 6.37 -2.84 2.43
C TYR A 72 6.28 -3.68 3.71
N GLU A 73 6.79 -3.16 4.84
CA GLU A 73 6.75 -3.85 6.13
C GLU A 73 5.30 -4.11 6.59
N VAL A 74 4.44 -3.09 6.56
CA VAL A 74 3.02 -3.22 6.94
C VAL A 74 2.28 -4.17 6.00
N SER A 75 2.51 -4.08 4.69
CA SER A 75 1.91 -4.99 3.70
C SER A 75 2.36 -6.44 3.94
N SER A 76 3.62 -6.64 4.31
CA SER A 76 4.17 -7.96 4.66
C SER A 76 3.51 -8.57 5.91
N LEU A 77 3.18 -7.76 6.90
CA LEU A 77 2.38 -8.20 8.05
C LEU A 77 0.97 -8.64 7.62
N ILE A 78 0.27 -7.80 6.87
CA ILE A 78 -1.12 -8.02 6.47
C ILE A 78 -1.23 -9.23 5.54
N PHE A 79 -0.54 -9.19 4.41
CA PHE A 79 -0.64 -10.21 3.35
C PHE A 79 0.22 -11.43 3.62
N GLY A 80 1.22 -11.33 4.49
CA GLY A 80 1.98 -12.47 5.03
C GLY A 80 1.17 -13.34 5.98
N GLY A 81 0.05 -12.84 6.49
CA GLY A 81 -0.90 -13.59 7.32
C GLY A 81 -0.65 -13.48 8.82
N THR A 82 0.00 -12.43 9.26
CA THR A 82 0.16 -12.13 10.68
C THR A 82 -1.21 -11.89 11.32
N LYS A 83 -1.54 -12.70 12.32
CA LYS A 83 -2.78 -12.49 13.08
C LYS A 83 -2.63 -11.24 13.95
N ASN A 84 -3.70 -10.47 14.05
CA ASN A 84 -3.71 -9.23 14.83
C ASN A 84 -2.58 -8.26 14.41
N TRP A 85 -2.28 -8.21 13.13
CA TRP A 85 -1.25 -7.36 12.52
C TRP A 85 -1.35 -5.89 12.95
N ASN A 86 -2.56 -5.45 13.32
CA ASN A 86 -2.89 -4.10 13.77
C ASN A 86 -2.49 -3.81 15.23
N HIS A 87 -2.00 -4.80 15.98
CA HIS A 87 -1.48 -4.58 17.33
C HIS A 87 -0.14 -3.86 17.30
N ASP A 88 0.07 -3.01 18.29
CA ASP A 88 1.28 -2.16 18.36
C ASP A 88 2.58 -2.98 18.38
N ASP A 89 2.61 -4.20 18.94
CA ASP A 89 3.77 -5.09 18.91
C ASP A 89 4.25 -5.35 17.48
N HIS A 90 3.32 -5.65 16.55
CA HIS A 90 3.63 -5.93 15.16
C HIS A 90 3.97 -4.65 14.39
N LEU A 91 3.20 -3.57 14.63
CA LEU A 91 3.43 -2.29 13.98
C LEU A 91 4.71 -1.62 14.48
N SER A 92 5.07 -1.78 15.77
CA SER A 92 6.35 -1.33 16.30
C SER A 92 7.51 -2.00 15.59
N LYS A 93 7.43 -3.32 15.41
CA LYS A 93 8.47 -4.05 14.68
C LYS A 93 8.60 -3.61 13.24
N ALA A 94 7.48 -3.37 12.55
CA ALA A 94 7.49 -2.84 11.19
C ALA A 94 8.11 -1.43 11.12
N ALA A 95 7.84 -0.57 12.12
CA ALA A 95 8.44 0.76 12.21
C ALA A 95 9.95 0.67 12.49
N GLU A 96 10.37 -0.16 13.46
CA GLU A 96 11.78 -0.37 13.79
C GLU A 96 12.61 -0.86 12.60
N ASN A 97 12.05 -1.75 11.77
CA ASN A 97 12.73 -2.26 10.56
C ASN A 97 13.09 -1.16 9.55
N VAL A 98 12.43 -0.01 9.65
CA VAL A 98 12.70 1.18 8.82
C VAL A 98 13.25 2.36 9.63
N ALA A 99 13.84 2.06 10.78
CA ALA A 99 14.45 3.02 11.70
C ALA A 99 13.47 4.10 12.23
N LEU A 100 12.19 3.75 12.38
CA LEU A 100 11.18 4.59 13.02
C LEU A 100 10.79 4.01 14.39
N ASP A 101 10.41 4.90 15.31
CA ASP A 101 9.73 4.56 16.55
C ASP A 101 8.22 4.77 16.39
N LEU A 102 7.41 3.73 16.64
CA LEU A 102 5.96 3.78 16.42
C LEU A 102 5.28 4.83 17.29
N HIS A 103 5.71 4.96 18.56
CA HIS A 103 5.10 5.94 19.47
C HIS A 103 5.33 7.36 18.96
N SER A 104 6.55 7.70 18.59
CA SER A 104 6.90 9.00 17.99
C SER A 104 6.21 9.22 16.64
N LEU A 105 6.08 8.15 15.84
CA LEU A 105 5.35 8.21 14.56
C LEU A 105 3.87 8.55 14.79
N ARG A 106 3.20 7.88 15.73
CA ARG A 106 1.81 8.16 16.11
C ARG A 106 1.62 9.57 16.65
N ALA A 107 2.54 10.04 17.50
CA ALA A 107 2.49 11.39 18.04
C ALA A 107 2.58 12.45 16.93
N SER A 108 3.56 12.31 16.03
CA SER A 108 3.71 13.20 14.86
C SER A 108 2.52 13.13 13.90
N THR A 109 1.96 11.93 13.70
CA THR A 109 0.75 11.73 12.88
C THR A 109 -0.45 12.47 13.45
N LYS A 110 -0.66 12.39 14.76
CA LYS A 110 -1.75 13.09 15.44
C LYS A 110 -1.58 14.62 15.41
N GLU A 111 -0.35 15.09 15.60
CA GLU A 111 -0.04 16.52 15.54
C GLU A 111 -0.32 17.13 14.17
N GLN A 112 -0.07 16.37 13.10
CA GLN A 112 -0.20 16.81 11.72
C GLN A 112 -1.41 16.17 11.00
N GLU A 113 -2.40 15.67 11.73
CA GLU A 113 -3.52 14.88 11.18
C GLU A 113 -4.25 15.59 10.04
N THR A 114 -4.55 16.87 10.20
CA THR A 114 -5.25 17.67 9.19
C THR A 114 -4.47 17.74 7.88
N GLU A 115 -3.16 17.98 7.95
CA GLU A 115 -2.32 18.07 6.76
C GLU A 115 -2.11 16.70 6.10
N ILE A 116 -2.00 15.64 6.90
CA ILE A 116 -1.92 14.25 6.41
C ILE A 116 -3.18 13.89 5.63
N ILE A 117 -4.37 14.17 6.17
CA ILE A 117 -5.65 13.91 5.49
C ILE A 117 -5.72 14.67 4.18
N LYS A 118 -5.41 15.97 4.20
CA LYS A 118 -5.40 16.80 3.01
C LYS A 118 -4.42 16.27 1.94
N GLN A 119 -3.24 15.82 2.34
CA GLN A 119 -2.28 15.25 1.39
C GLN A 119 -2.77 13.92 0.80
N ILE A 120 -3.41 13.07 1.59
CA ILE A 120 -4.01 11.82 1.10
C ILE A 120 -5.14 12.11 0.10
N GLU A 121 -6.00 13.08 0.39
CA GLU A 121 -7.06 13.52 -0.53
C GLU A 121 -6.46 14.10 -1.82
N GLN A 122 -5.42 14.91 -1.72
CA GLN A 122 -4.72 15.43 -2.90
C GLN A 122 -4.11 14.31 -3.74
N ASN A 123 -3.47 13.32 -3.12
CA ASN A 123 -2.92 12.17 -3.83
C ASN A 123 -4.01 11.39 -4.61
N GLN A 124 -5.23 11.31 -4.08
CA GLN A 124 -6.36 10.71 -4.80
C GLN A 124 -6.79 11.54 -6.01
N VAL A 125 -6.82 12.86 -5.88
CA VAL A 125 -7.09 13.77 -7.00
C VAL A 125 -6.01 13.65 -8.08
N ASP A 126 -4.74 13.63 -7.68
CA ASP A 126 -3.61 13.52 -8.59
C ASP A 126 -3.61 12.17 -9.33
N GLN A 127 -4.00 11.08 -8.64
CA GLN A 127 -4.18 9.77 -9.25
C GLN A 127 -5.25 9.80 -10.36
N LEU A 128 -6.39 10.42 -10.09
CA LEU A 128 -7.46 10.56 -11.09
C LEU A 128 -7.03 11.43 -12.26
N ASN A 129 -6.34 12.54 -11.99
CA ASN A 129 -5.82 13.44 -13.01
C ASN A 129 -4.77 12.76 -13.91
N ALA A 130 -4.00 11.82 -13.36
CA ALA A 130 -3.08 10.98 -14.14
C ALA A 130 -3.78 9.98 -15.06
N GLY A 131 -5.12 9.88 -15.00
CA GLY A 131 -5.93 9.10 -15.94
C GLY A 131 -6.25 7.67 -15.51
N HIS A 132 -5.93 7.26 -14.28
CA HIS A 132 -6.25 5.93 -13.79
C HIS A 132 -6.53 5.90 -12.28
N HIS A 133 -7.52 5.12 -11.86
CA HIS A 133 -7.95 4.99 -10.46
C HIS A 133 -7.43 3.71 -9.77
N GLY A 134 -6.73 2.85 -10.48
CA GLY A 134 -6.19 1.59 -9.94
C GLY A 134 -4.80 1.74 -9.34
N VAL A 135 -4.41 0.77 -8.51
CA VAL A 135 -3.09 0.70 -7.89
C VAL A 135 -2.43 -0.65 -8.20
N PRO A 136 -1.10 -0.73 -8.27
CA PRO A 136 -0.14 0.38 -8.19
C PRO A 136 -0.19 1.26 -9.44
N LEU A 137 -0.09 2.57 -9.24
CA LEU A 137 0.05 3.55 -10.31
C LEU A 137 1.38 4.27 -10.14
N THR A 138 2.24 4.19 -11.15
CA THR A 138 3.48 4.95 -11.20
C THR A 138 3.33 6.06 -12.23
N VAL A 139 3.66 7.28 -11.86
CA VAL A 139 3.64 8.44 -12.74
C VAL A 139 5.05 9.01 -12.82
N PHE A 140 5.52 9.23 -14.03
CA PHE A 140 6.77 9.93 -14.29
C PHE A 140 6.56 10.92 -15.43
N GLU A 141 6.76 12.20 -15.13
CA GLU A 141 6.38 13.31 -16.02
C GLU A 141 4.88 13.21 -16.40
N GLU A 142 4.56 13.15 -17.69
CA GLU A 142 3.19 13.02 -18.19
C GLU A 142 2.77 11.57 -18.49
N LYS A 143 3.64 10.60 -18.20
CA LYS A 143 3.39 9.18 -18.46
C LYS A 143 2.98 8.46 -17.21
N PHE A 144 1.95 7.62 -17.31
CA PHE A 144 1.53 6.74 -16.24
C PHE A 144 1.65 5.26 -16.62
N PHE A 145 1.91 4.44 -15.62
CA PHE A 145 2.04 2.99 -15.74
C PHE A 145 1.20 2.34 -14.66
N PHE A 146 0.17 1.62 -15.08
CA PHE A 146 -0.71 0.91 -14.17
C PHE A 146 -0.34 -0.57 -14.12
N GLY A 147 -0.19 -1.09 -12.90
CA GLY A 147 0.07 -2.51 -12.64
C GLY A 147 1.55 -2.84 -12.46
N GLN A 148 1.77 -3.92 -11.74
CA GLN A 148 3.12 -4.42 -11.44
C GLN A 148 3.85 -4.97 -12.68
N ASP A 149 3.13 -5.37 -13.70
CA ASP A 149 3.65 -5.88 -14.96
C ASP A 149 4.28 -4.80 -15.85
N ARG A 150 4.05 -3.51 -15.52
CA ARG A 150 4.64 -2.37 -16.22
C ARG A 150 5.89 -1.82 -15.52
N PHE A 151 6.35 -2.47 -14.43
CA PHE A 151 7.48 -1.96 -13.66
C PHE A 151 8.79 -1.90 -14.47
N ASP A 152 9.02 -2.87 -15.34
CA ASP A 152 10.21 -2.87 -16.21
C ASP A 152 10.20 -1.70 -17.20
N ASP A 153 9.02 -1.31 -17.69
CA ASP A 153 8.86 -0.12 -18.55
C ASP A 153 9.18 1.17 -17.79
N VAL A 154 8.76 1.26 -16.52
CA VAL A 154 9.11 2.39 -15.63
C VAL A 154 10.62 2.48 -15.45
N VAL A 155 11.28 1.36 -15.09
CA VAL A 155 12.73 1.31 -14.90
C VAL A 155 13.48 1.72 -16.17
N LYS A 156 13.01 1.28 -17.34
CA LYS A 156 13.58 1.66 -18.63
C LYS A 156 13.48 3.17 -18.85
N LEU A 157 12.29 3.72 -18.65
CA LEU A 157 12.04 5.16 -18.82
C LEU A 157 12.92 6.00 -17.87
N LEU A 158 13.03 5.60 -16.61
CA LEU A 158 13.84 6.30 -15.62
C LEU A 158 15.33 6.31 -16.04
N LYS A 159 15.86 5.19 -16.54
CA LYS A 159 17.24 5.10 -17.06
C LYS A 159 17.45 5.98 -18.29
N GLU A 160 16.49 6.01 -19.22
CA GLU A 160 16.54 6.86 -20.40
C GLU A 160 16.57 8.35 -20.04
N ASN A 161 16.01 8.72 -18.89
CA ASN A 161 16.02 10.07 -18.33
C ASN A 161 17.19 10.32 -17.34
N GLY A 162 18.21 9.47 -17.34
CA GLY A 162 19.45 9.69 -16.59
C GLY A 162 19.39 9.38 -15.10
N LEU A 163 18.30 8.77 -14.62
CA LEU A 163 18.20 8.35 -13.23
C LEU A 163 19.05 7.10 -12.99
N GLN A 164 19.88 7.16 -11.95
CA GLN A 164 20.76 6.06 -11.55
C GLN A 164 20.23 5.37 -10.30
N GLN A 165 20.43 4.06 -10.24
CA GLN A 165 20.10 3.30 -9.03
C GLN A 165 21.03 3.74 -7.89
N LYS A 166 20.46 4.04 -6.72
CA LYS A 166 21.27 4.27 -5.52
C LYS A 166 22.08 3.01 -5.21
N ASN A 167 23.38 3.15 -5.09
CA ASN A 167 24.21 2.09 -4.52
C ASN A 167 23.78 1.90 -3.05
N LYS A 168 23.48 0.66 -2.67
CA LYS A 168 23.16 0.28 -1.28
C LYS A 168 24.42 0.33 -0.43
#